data_ee50c80f3bb3108541827d54ebe14446
#
_entry.id   ee50c80f3bb3108541827d54ebe14446
#
_cell.length_a   1.000
_cell.length_b   1.000
_cell.length_c   1.000
_cell.angle_alpha   90.00
_cell.angle_beta   90.00
_cell.angle_gamma   90.00
#
_symmetry.space_group_name_H-M   'P 1'
#
loop_
_entity.id
_entity.type
_entity.pdbx_description
1 polymer ?
#
loop_
_entity_poly.entity_id
_entity_poly.type
_entity_poly.pdbx_seq_one_letter_code
_entity_poly.pdbx_strand_id
1 'polypeptide(L)'
;AGINCLNESHFSDTTPCLAWMMLYEEGRLIWGCEADTLSMATQFILHRALNTPIMMTNLYPSLMSGPALKHERIPHFPDVSAYADPNPDNYVLVAHCGYFGLLPPSFGATWTMRPKVLAIVDENAHAIDARFPTGPVTLAKLHPSMTKLTAVEGTLEGYAQYPGSDCLNGGVVHVPDGHRLVRGATSHHYLITTGHNLNDMQMAMKVFGVGVEEM
;
A
#
# COMPACT_ATOMS: atom_id res chain seq x y z
N ALA A 1 -14.99 -8.56 0.43
CA ALA A 1 -14.94 -9.00 1.82
C ALA A 1 -13.92 -8.18 2.61
N GLY A 2 -14.03 -8.14 3.93
CA GLY A 2 -13.09 -7.46 4.81
C GLY A 2 -13.15 -8.02 6.22
N ILE A 3 -12.06 -7.90 6.96
CA ILE A 3 -11.97 -8.32 8.36
C ILE A 3 -11.01 -7.38 9.09
N ASN A 4 -11.29 -7.10 10.35
CA ASN A 4 -10.37 -6.38 11.22
C ASN A 4 -9.35 -7.38 11.82
N CYS A 5 -8.34 -7.73 11.05
CA CYS A 5 -7.39 -8.79 11.41
C CYS A 5 -6.47 -8.42 12.58
N LEU A 6 -6.27 -7.14 12.89
CA LEU A 6 -5.46 -6.73 14.05
C LEU A 6 -6.15 -7.02 15.40
N ASN A 7 -7.47 -7.08 15.43
CA ASN A 7 -8.24 -7.40 16.63
C ASN A 7 -8.65 -8.88 16.71
N GLU A 8 -8.37 -9.67 15.69
CA GLU A 8 -8.79 -11.06 15.57
C GLU A 8 -7.76 -12.07 16.09
N SER A 9 -6.65 -11.59 16.64
CA SER A 9 -5.59 -12.45 17.22
C SER A 9 -6.08 -13.39 18.32
N HIS A 10 -7.25 -13.13 18.92
CA HIS A 10 -7.89 -14.04 19.88
C HIS A 10 -8.63 -15.22 19.22
N PHE A 11 -8.85 -15.16 17.92
CA PHE A 11 -9.66 -16.15 17.19
C PHE A 11 -8.87 -16.86 16.09
N SER A 12 -7.65 -16.42 15.78
CA SER A 12 -6.84 -16.98 14.71
C SER A 12 -5.37 -16.81 15.01
N ASP A 13 -4.60 -17.87 14.82
CA ASP A 13 -3.14 -17.88 14.96
C ASP A 13 -2.43 -17.30 13.74
N THR A 14 -3.18 -16.83 12.75
CA THR A 14 -2.64 -16.27 11.51
C THR A 14 -3.55 -15.21 10.91
N THR A 15 -2.99 -14.38 10.03
CA THR A 15 -3.77 -13.43 9.26
C THR A 15 -4.39 -14.10 8.04
N PRO A 16 -5.54 -13.63 7.54
CA PRO A 16 -6.24 -14.23 6.39
C PRO A 16 -5.60 -13.89 5.03
N CYS A 17 -4.46 -13.21 5.00
CA CYS A 17 -3.85 -12.67 3.79
C CYS A 17 -3.63 -13.72 2.69
N LEU A 18 -3.08 -14.89 3.04
CA LEU A 18 -2.85 -15.96 2.07
C LEU A 18 -4.17 -16.49 1.47
N ALA A 19 -5.17 -16.75 2.33
CA ALA A 19 -6.47 -17.24 1.87
C ALA A 19 -7.13 -16.24 0.91
N TRP A 20 -7.04 -14.95 1.21
CA TRP A 20 -7.60 -13.92 0.33
C TRP A 20 -6.90 -13.81 -1.00
N MET A 21 -5.59 -13.96 -1.04
CA MET A 21 -4.86 -13.98 -2.30
C MET A 21 -5.25 -15.17 -3.17
N MET A 22 -5.42 -16.36 -2.57
CA MET A 22 -5.92 -17.54 -3.27
C MET A 22 -7.33 -17.30 -3.82
N LEU A 23 -8.23 -16.75 -3.01
CA LEU A 23 -9.58 -16.42 -3.46
C LEU A 23 -9.60 -15.34 -4.56
N TYR A 24 -8.64 -14.41 -4.53
CA TYR A 24 -8.50 -13.46 -5.63
C TYR A 24 -8.07 -14.15 -6.92
N GLU A 25 -7.06 -15.02 -6.86
CA GLU A 25 -6.58 -15.77 -8.03
C GLU A 25 -7.69 -16.64 -8.66
N GLU A 26 -8.48 -17.32 -7.82
CA GLU A 26 -9.55 -18.19 -8.28
C GLU A 26 -10.80 -17.45 -8.76
N GLY A 27 -11.29 -16.52 -7.95
CA GLY A 27 -12.60 -15.90 -8.14
C GLY A 27 -12.61 -14.39 -8.25
N ARG A 28 -11.44 -13.74 -8.25
CA ARG A 28 -11.32 -12.28 -8.25
C ARG A 28 -12.04 -11.63 -7.06
N LEU A 29 -12.02 -12.29 -5.91
CA LEU A 29 -12.59 -11.72 -4.69
C LEU A 29 -11.75 -10.53 -4.23
N ILE A 30 -12.37 -9.35 -4.20
CA ILE A 30 -11.76 -8.15 -3.64
C ILE A 30 -12.00 -8.14 -2.13
N TRP A 31 -10.95 -7.79 -1.39
CA TRP A 31 -11.01 -7.71 0.06
C TRP A 31 -10.36 -6.42 0.57
N GLY A 32 -10.71 -6.04 1.80
CA GLY A 32 -10.07 -4.96 2.53
C GLY A 32 -9.53 -5.45 3.85
N CYS A 33 -8.28 -5.13 4.11
CA CYS A 33 -7.65 -5.36 5.38
C CYS A 33 -8.19 -4.37 6.42
N GLU A 34 -8.10 -4.74 7.70
CA GLU A 34 -8.56 -3.90 8.82
C GLU A 34 -10.02 -3.41 8.70
N ALA A 35 -10.83 -4.10 7.88
CA ALA A 35 -12.23 -3.75 7.58
C ALA A 35 -12.41 -2.31 7.02
N ASP A 36 -11.38 -1.73 6.40
CA ASP A 36 -11.48 -0.41 5.76
C ASP A 36 -12.39 -0.46 4.54
N THR A 37 -13.68 -0.17 4.78
CA THR A 37 -14.73 -0.22 3.76
C THR A 37 -14.52 0.81 2.65
N LEU A 38 -13.92 1.95 2.97
CA LEU A 38 -13.64 2.98 1.98
C LEU A 38 -12.52 2.56 1.01
N SER A 39 -11.46 1.93 1.53
CA SER A 39 -10.43 1.31 0.70
C SER A 39 -11.00 0.19 -0.16
N MET A 40 -11.88 -0.65 0.41
CA MET A 40 -12.54 -1.71 -0.36
C MET A 40 -13.37 -1.15 -1.51
N ALA A 41 -14.14 -0.08 -1.26
CA ALA A 41 -14.93 0.59 -2.30
C ALA A 41 -14.02 1.18 -3.38
N THR A 42 -12.93 1.85 -2.97
CA THR A 42 -11.93 2.39 -3.91
C THR A 42 -11.33 1.27 -4.77
N GLN A 43 -10.89 0.19 -4.14
CA GLN A 43 -10.32 -0.96 -4.84
C GLN A 43 -11.30 -1.59 -5.81
N PHE A 44 -12.55 -1.80 -5.39
CA PHE A 44 -13.58 -2.39 -6.24
C PHE A 44 -13.82 -1.56 -7.50
N ILE A 45 -13.98 -0.25 -7.35
CA ILE A 45 -14.25 0.65 -8.47
C ILE A 45 -13.05 0.68 -9.43
N LEU A 46 -11.85 0.93 -8.90
CA LEU A 46 -10.65 1.08 -9.72
C LEU A 46 -10.23 -0.24 -10.38
N HIS A 47 -10.33 -1.36 -9.66
CA HIS A 47 -10.01 -2.66 -10.24
C HIS A 47 -10.91 -3.01 -11.42
N ARG A 48 -12.22 -2.68 -11.32
CA ARG A 48 -13.16 -2.90 -12.42
C ARG A 48 -12.96 -1.94 -13.57
N ALA A 49 -12.58 -0.70 -13.27
CA ALA A 49 -12.39 0.33 -14.29
C ALA A 49 -11.07 0.17 -15.06
N LEU A 50 -9.98 -0.13 -14.35
CA LEU A 50 -8.64 -0.15 -14.95
C LEU A 50 -8.23 -1.55 -15.42
N ASN A 51 -8.87 -2.60 -14.93
CA ASN A 51 -8.49 -4.00 -15.17
C ASN A 51 -6.99 -4.28 -14.89
N THR A 52 -6.44 -3.59 -13.89
CA THR A 52 -5.05 -3.71 -13.45
C THR A 52 -4.97 -4.23 -12.02
N PRO A 53 -3.82 -4.76 -11.59
CA PRO A 53 -3.56 -5.06 -10.20
C PRO A 53 -3.70 -3.81 -9.34
N ILE A 54 -4.53 -3.91 -8.33
CA ILE A 54 -4.69 -2.85 -7.32
C ILE A 54 -4.64 -3.50 -5.95
N MET A 55 -3.76 -3.01 -5.10
CA MET A 55 -3.68 -3.48 -3.74
C MET A 55 -3.76 -2.33 -2.73
N MET A 56 -4.24 -2.66 -1.55
CA MET A 56 -4.23 -1.78 -0.41
C MET A 56 -2.83 -1.71 0.20
N THR A 57 -2.41 -0.51 0.55
CA THR A 57 -1.13 -0.24 1.19
C THR A 57 -1.28 0.84 2.25
N ASN A 58 -0.41 0.83 3.25
CA ASN A 58 -0.23 2.00 4.11
C ASN A 58 0.70 2.99 3.41
N LEU A 59 0.48 4.26 3.62
CA LEU A 59 1.41 5.31 3.28
C LEU A 59 2.19 5.72 4.53
N TYR A 60 3.49 5.68 4.42
CA TYR A 60 4.40 6.21 5.43
C TYR A 60 5.21 7.35 4.81
N PRO A 61 4.67 8.57 4.82
CA PRO A 61 5.40 9.75 4.35
C PRO A 61 6.53 10.07 5.31
N SER A 62 7.58 10.69 4.79
CA SER A 62 8.74 11.13 5.59
C SER A 62 9.48 10.00 6.33
N LEU A 63 9.34 8.76 5.90
CA LEU A 63 10.05 7.63 6.50
C LEU A 63 11.55 7.70 6.36
N MET A 64 11.99 8.51 5.44
CA MET A 64 13.40 8.80 5.25
C MET A 64 13.88 9.86 6.23
N SER A 65 12.99 10.42 7.06
CA SER A 65 13.37 11.39 8.10
C SER A 65 13.62 10.71 9.43
N GLY A 66 14.76 11.00 10.02
CA GLY A 66 15.21 10.44 11.29
C GLY A 66 14.22 10.47 12.44
N PRO A 67 13.37 11.51 12.63
CA PRO A 67 12.40 11.59 13.73
C PRO A 67 11.36 10.47 13.70
N ALA A 68 10.82 10.13 12.54
CA ALA A 68 9.82 9.07 12.43
C ALA A 68 10.42 7.70 12.79
N LEU A 69 11.60 7.41 12.27
CA LEU A 69 12.29 6.15 12.52
C LEU A 69 12.75 6.00 13.97
N LYS A 70 13.13 7.10 14.61
CA LYS A 70 13.48 7.13 16.03
C LYS A 70 12.28 6.78 16.91
N HIS A 71 11.09 7.25 16.57
CA HIS A 71 9.86 6.89 17.27
C HIS A 71 9.61 5.38 17.21
N GLU A 72 9.81 4.76 16.06
CA GLU A 72 9.67 3.33 15.84
C GLU A 72 10.87 2.51 16.35
N ARG A 73 11.83 3.14 17.03
CA ARG A 73 13.05 2.49 17.56
C ARG A 73 13.90 1.79 16.52
N ILE A 74 13.85 2.27 15.28
CA ILE A 74 14.63 1.72 14.20
C ILE A 74 16.06 2.28 14.28
N PRO A 75 17.07 1.43 14.46
CA PRO A 75 18.45 1.89 14.74
C PRO A 75 19.18 2.43 13.51
N HIS A 76 18.73 2.08 12.32
CA HIS A 76 19.38 2.45 11.06
C HIS A 76 18.40 3.12 10.13
N PHE A 77 18.80 4.25 9.56
CA PHE A 77 18.01 4.95 8.56
C PHE A 77 18.31 4.38 7.18
N PRO A 78 17.30 4.31 6.29
CA PRO A 78 17.56 3.94 4.91
C PRO A 78 18.50 4.95 4.26
N ASP A 79 19.40 4.45 3.46
CA ASP A 79 20.28 5.29 2.67
C ASP A 79 19.54 5.80 1.44
N VAL A 80 19.10 7.05 1.51
CA VAL A 80 18.42 7.73 0.40
C VAL A 80 19.38 8.17 -0.70
N SER A 81 20.68 8.13 -0.46
CA SER A 81 21.67 8.48 -1.50
C SER A 81 21.65 7.54 -2.71
N ALA A 82 21.02 6.38 -2.54
CA ALA A 82 20.79 5.43 -3.64
C ALA A 82 19.67 5.87 -4.61
N TYR A 83 18.87 6.87 -4.23
CA TYR A 83 17.73 7.33 -5.03
C TYR A 83 18.06 8.65 -5.74
N ALA A 84 17.34 8.90 -6.85
CA ALA A 84 17.66 10.00 -7.75
C ALA A 84 17.34 11.39 -7.17
N ASP A 85 16.30 11.52 -6.36
CA ASP A 85 15.93 12.81 -5.76
C ASP A 85 16.68 13.01 -4.43
N PRO A 86 17.42 14.10 -4.28
CA PRO A 86 18.09 14.42 -3.01
C PRO A 86 17.13 14.84 -1.90
N ASN A 87 15.85 15.14 -2.21
CA ASN A 87 14.86 15.53 -1.22
C ASN A 87 14.19 14.28 -0.61
N PRO A 88 14.52 13.90 0.63
CA PRO A 88 13.95 12.72 1.26
C PRO A 88 12.44 12.81 1.49
N ASP A 89 11.87 14.03 1.52
CA ASP A 89 10.43 14.23 1.74
C ASP A 89 9.59 13.83 0.53
N ASN A 90 10.21 13.68 -0.66
CA ASN A 90 9.54 13.20 -1.85
C ASN A 90 9.46 11.66 -1.94
N TYR A 91 9.93 10.95 -0.91
CA TYR A 91 9.81 9.51 -0.84
C TYR A 91 8.79 9.08 0.21
N VAL A 92 7.92 8.16 -0.19
CA VAL A 92 6.97 7.50 0.71
C VAL A 92 7.22 6.00 0.69
N LEU A 93 7.15 5.38 1.86
CA LEU A 93 7.13 3.93 1.92
C LEU A 93 5.68 3.46 1.77
N VAL A 94 5.48 2.48 0.93
CA VAL A 94 4.22 1.78 0.74
C VAL A 94 4.38 0.35 1.24
N ALA A 95 3.68 0.01 2.30
CA ALA A 95 3.80 -1.28 2.96
C ALA A 95 2.48 -1.68 3.59
N HIS A 96 2.23 -2.97 3.68
CA HIS A 96 1.10 -3.50 4.41
C HIS A 96 1.45 -4.86 5.02
N CYS A 97 1.17 -5.04 6.32
CA CYS A 97 1.45 -6.29 7.03
C CYS A 97 2.89 -6.79 6.84
N GLY A 98 3.85 -5.91 6.99
CA GLY A 98 5.27 -6.23 6.99
C GLY A 98 5.97 -6.22 5.63
N TYR A 99 5.19 -6.23 4.54
CA TYR A 99 5.66 -6.11 3.15
C TYR A 99 4.54 -5.55 2.28
N PHE A 100 4.55 -5.83 0.98
CA PHE A 100 3.38 -5.63 0.13
C PHE A 100 2.27 -6.68 0.37
N GLY A 101 2.21 -7.29 1.49
CA GLY A 101 1.45 -8.43 1.98
C GLY A 101 0.24 -8.97 1.23
N LEU A 102 -0.45 -8.18 0.44
CA LEU A 102 -1.74 -8.53 -0.17
C LEU A 102 -1.70 -8.47 -1.71
N LEU A 103 -0.58 -8.83 -2.30
CA LEU A 103 -0.42 -8.88 -3.75
C LEU A 103 -0.56 -10.34 -4.23
N PRO A 104 -1.53 -10.64 -5.10
CA PRO A 104 -1.65 -11.97 -5.71
C PRO A 104 -0.40 -12.36 -6.49
N PRO A 105 -0.01 -13.65 -6.51
CA PRO A 105 1.18 -14.11 -7.22
C PRO A 105 1.22 -13.71 -8.69
N SER A 106 0.06 -13.69 -9.37
CA SER A 106 -0.05 -13.30 -10.78
C SER A 106 0.35 -11.84 -11.07
N PHE A 107 0.44 -11.00 -10.04
CA PHE A 107 0.75 -9.57 -10.17
C PHE A 107 2.15 -9.20 -9.67
N GLY A 108 2.81 -10.12 -8.96
CA GLY A 108 4.10 -9.87 -8.35
C GLY A 108 5.27 -10.19 -9.28
N ALA A 109 6.32 -9.37 -9.23
CA ALA A 109 7.62 -9.75 -9.78
C ALA A 109 8.28 -10.84 -8.93
N THR A 110 8.07 -10.78 -7.61
CA THR A 110 8.45 -11.84 -6.66
C THR A 110 7.33 -12.06 -5.65
N TRP A 111 7.24 -13.30 -5.14
CA TRP A 111 6.25 -13.68 -4.15
C TRP A 111 6.79 -14.81 -3.29
N THR A 112 6.98 -14.55 -2.00
CA THR A 112 7.49 -15.55 -1.06
C THR A 112 6.81 -15.41 0.30
N MET A 113 6.70 -16.51 1.05
CA MET A 113 6.28 -16.46 2.45
C MET A 113 7.50 -16.24 3.34
N ARG A 114 7.35 -15.34 4.31
CA ARG A 114 8.37 -15.04 5.32
C ARG A 114 7.83 -15.31 6.71
N PRO A 115 8.57 -15.99 7.58
CA PRO A 115 8.17 -16.18 8.96
C PRO A 115 8.41 -14.91 9.80
N LYS A 116 7.67 -14.78 10.89
CA LYS A 116 7.87 -13.77 11.94
C LYS A 116 7.74 -12.32 11.50
N VAL A 117 6.94 -12.04 10.49
CA VAL A 117 6.75 -10.67 9.99
C VAL A 117 5.65 -9.94 10.75
N LEU A 118 4.75 -10.64 11.39
CA LEU A 118 3.70 -10.09 12.23
C LEU A 118 3.79 -10.67 13.65
N ALA A 119 4.95 -10.53 14.27
CA ALA A 119 5.20 -11.04 15.62
C ALA A 119 4.27 -10.45 16.69
N ILE A 120 3.66 -9.30 16.43
CA ILE A 120 2.62 -8.73 17.30
C ILE A 120 1.32 -9.54 17.30
N VAL A 121 1.08 -10.32 16.25
CA VAL A 121 -0.09 -11.21 16.14
C VAL A 121 0.25 -12.58 16.73
N ASP A 122 1.32 -13.19 16.24
CA ASP A 122 1.85 -14.48 16.72
C ASP A 122 3.31 -14.61 16.29
N GLU A 123 4.16 -15.17 17.16
CA GLU A 123 5.58 -15.37 16.85
C GLU A 123 5.84 -16.35 15.68
N ASN A 124 4.86 -17.19 15.36
CA ASN A 124 4.89 -18.14 14.25
C ASN A 124 4.17 -17.61 13.01
N ALA A 125 3.59 -16.40 13.07
CA ALA A 125 2.87 -15.83 11.97
C ALA A 125 3.77 -15.67 10.74
N HIS A 126 3.19 -15.92 9.58
CA HIS A 126 3.84 -15.74 8.29
C HIS A 126 3.18 -14.59 7.55
N ALA A 127 3.98 -13.77 6.90
CA ALA A 127 3.50 -12.77 5.96
C ALA A 127 4.02 -13.05 4.56
N ILE A 128 3.45 -12.38 3.60
CA ILE A 128 3.80 -12.52 2.20
C ILE A 128 4.71 -11.37 1.80
N ASP A 129 5.94 -11.71 1.41
CA ASP A 129 6.85 -10.77 0.74
C ASP A 129 6.54 -10.82 -0.76
N ALA A 130 5.60 -9.99 -1.17
CA ALA A 130 5.24 -9.80 -2.56
C ALA A 130 5.75 -8.44 -3.03
N ARG A 131 6.23 -8.38 -4.27
CA ARG A 131 6.80 -7.15 -4.83
C ARG A 131 6.30 -6.89 -6.23
N PHE A 132 5.87 -5.67 -6.49
CA PHE A 132 5.67 -5.18 -7.85
C PHE A 132 7.00 -5.02 -8.59
N PRO A 133 7.02 -5.07 -9.91
CA PRO A 133 8.16 -4.56 -10.67
C PRO A 133 8.36 -3.07 -10.36
N THR A 134 9.61 -2.62 -10.31
CA THR A 134 9.93 -1.19 -10.22
C THR A 134 9.46 -0.45 -11.46
N GLY A 135 9.11 0.81 -11.32
CA GLY A 135 8.60 1.64 -12.40
C GLY A 135 7.41 2.51 -11.99
N PRO A 136 6.67 3.01 -12.99
CA PRO A 136 5.51 3.88 -12.75
C PRO A 136 4.45 3.22 -11.88
N VAL A 137 3.91 3.98 -10.94
CA VAL A 137 2.78 3.59 -10.08
C VAL A 137 1.82 4.75 -9.89
N THR A 138 0.59 4.44 -9.53
CA THR A 138 -0.41 5.42 -9.09
C THR A 138 -0.93 5.02 -7.72
N LEU A 139 -0.95 5.98 -6.80
CA LEU A 139 -1.56 5.86 -5.49
C LEU A 139 -2.90 6.60 -5.50
N ALA A 140 -3.97 5.98 -4.99
CA ALA A 140 -5.29 6.60 -5.00
C ALA A 140 -6.15 6.19 -3.80
N LYS A 141 -7.05 7.09 -3.39
CA LYS A 141 -8.03 6.84 -2.33
C LYS A 141 -9.27 7.69 -2.52
N LEU A 142 -10.45 7.10 -2.39
CA LEU A 142 -11.68 7.87 -2.24
C LEU A 142 -11.63 8.69 -0.95
N HIS A 143 -12.04 9.93 -1.06
CA HIS A 143 -12.25 10.79 0.11
C HIS A 143 -13.47 10.31 0.91
N PRO A 144 -13.49 10.43 2.25
CA PRO A 144 -14.64 10.04 3.07
C PRO A 144 -15.97 10.67 2.67
N SER A 145 -15.93 11.85 2.04
CA SER A 145 -17.14 12.49 1.50
C SER A 145 -17.74 11.76 0.28
N MET A 146 -17.02 10.83 -0.31
CA MET A 146 -17.38 10.11 -1.55
C MET A 146 -17.56 11.04 -2.79
N THR A 147 -17.15 12.31 -2.69
CA THR A 147 -17.30 13.29 -3.77
C THR A 147 -16.06 13.45 -4.62
N LYS A 148 -14.92 12.96 -4.12
CA LYS A 148 -13.64 13.04 -4.83
C LYS A 148 -12.77 11.81 -4.55
N LEU A 149 -11.91 11.51 -5.51
CA LEU A 149 -10.77 10.59 -5.39
C LEU A 149 -9.51 11.46 -5.29
N THR A 150 -8.67 11.22 -4.29
CA THR A 150 -7.31 11.78 -4.27
C THR A 150 -6.36 10.81 -4.93
N ALA A 151 -5.47 11.29 -5.80
CA ALA A 151 -4.51 10.44 -6.50
C ALA A 151 -3.18 11.15 -6.71
N VAL A 152 -2.10 10.37 -6.75
CA VAL A 152 -0.77 10.83 -7.13
C VAL A 152 -0.08 9.78 -8.00
N GLU A 153 0.57 10.24 -9.04
CA GLU A 153 1.47 9.41 -9.85
C GLU A 153 2.89 9.51 -9.31
N GLY A 154 3.58 8.39 -9.29
CA GLY A 154 4.94 8.30 -8.78
C GLY A 154 5.73 7.18 -9.46
N THR A 155 6.90 6.91 -8.92
CA THR A 155 7.78 5.84 -9.39
C THR A 155 8.18 4.96 -8.22
N LEU A 156 7.89 3.68 -8.29
CA LEU A 156 8.43 2.69 -7.38
C LEU A 156 9.90 2.44 -7.75
N GLU A 157 10.82 2.97 -6.96
CA GLU A 157 12.26 2.94 -7.26
C GLU A 157 12.97 1.73 -6.65
N GLY A 158 12.40 1.16 -5.59
CA GLY A 158 13.01 0.03 -4.90
C GLY A 158 12.22 -0.42 -3.69
N TYR A 159 12.89 -1.17 -2.84
CA TYR A 159 12.31 -1.72 -1.62
C TYR A 159 13.23 -1.49 -0.44
N ALA A 160 12.65 -1.10 0.68
CA ALA A 160 13.35 -0.94 1.95
C ALA A 160 12.84 -1.96 2.97
N GLN A 161 13.75 -2.44 3.79
CA GLN A 161 13.46 -3.32 4.91
C GLN A 161 14.05 -2.74 6.19
N TYR A 162 13.26 -2.65 7.21
CA TYR A 162 13.65 -2.15 8.52
C TYR A 162 13.66 -3.32 9.51
N PRO A 163 14.82 -3.88 9.82
CA PRO A 163 14.92 -5.00 10.76
C PRO A 163 14.28 -4.68 12.11
N GLY A 164 13.43 -5.58 12.58
CA GLY A 164 12.71 -5.42 13.84
C GLY A 164 11.43 -4.57 13.75
N SER A 165 11.00 -4.20 12.54
CA SER A 165 9.70 -3.57 12.31
C SER A 165 8.80 -4.49 11.49
N ASP A 166 7.60 -4.73 12.00
CA ASP A 166 6.61 -5.59 11.35
C ASP A 166 5.86 -4.85 10.22
N CYS A 167 5.82 -3.52 10.26
CA CYS A 167 5.00 -2.72 9.35
C CYS A 167 5.80 -1.87 8.36
N LEU A 168 7.11 -1.76 8.53
CA LEU A 168 7.95 -0.85 7.76
C LEU A 168 8.86 -1.57 6.75
N ASN A 169 8.34 -2.59 6.10
CA ASN A 169 9.03 -3.27 5.00
C ASN A 169 8.18 -3.15 3.76
N GLY A 170 8.66 -2.46 2.75
CA GLY A 170 7.86 -2.24 1.56
C GLY A 170 8.54 -1.49 0.44
N GLY A 171 7.73 -1.00 -0.49
CA GLY A 171 8.18 -0.27 -1.64
C GLY A 171 8.50 1.19 -1.33
N VAL A 172 9.58 1.69 -1.90
CA VAL A 172 9.98 3.10 -1.85
C VAL A 172 9.47 3.78 -3.11
N VAL A 173 8.48 4.65 -2.93
CA VAL A 173 7.85 5.37 -4.04
C VAL A 173 8.29 6.83 -4.00
N HIS A 174 8.90 7.28 -5.07
CA HIS A 174 9.13 8.69 -5.33
C HIS A 174 7.83 9.34 -5.82
N VAL A 175 7.48 10.48 -5.24
CA VAL A 175 6.34 11.31 -5.65
C VAL A 175 6.82 12.72 -5.98
N PRO A 176 6.12 13.46 -6.85
CA PRO A 176 6.57 14.81 -7.26
C PRO A 176 6.66 15.82 -6.11
N ASP A 177 5.76 15.72 -5.13
CA ASP A 177 5.68 16.63 -3.96
C ASP A 177 5.12 15.85 -2.76
N GLY A 178 6.04 15.37 -1.91
CA GLY A 178 5.66 14.62 -0.70
C GLY A 178 4.90 15.47 0.32
N HIS A 179 5.16 16.77 0.40
CA HIS A 179 4.40 17.66 1.29
C HIS A 179 2.95 17.86 0.81
N ARG A 180 2.74 17.93 -0.50
CA ARG A 180 1.40 18.00 -1.07
C ARG A 180 0.64 16.71 -0.81
N LEU A 181 1.30 15.55 -0.99
CA LEU A 181 0.74 14.25 -0.65
C LEU A 181 0.29 14.20 0.82
N VAL A 182 1.15 14.59 1.75
CA VAL A 182 0.82 14.57 3.18
C VAL A 182 -0.37 15.48 3.51
N ARG A 183 -0.42 16.67 2.92
CA ARG A 183 -1.55 17.60 3.13
C ARG A 183 -2.86 17.11 2.53
N GLY A 184 -2.78 16.37 1.40
CA GLY A 184 -3.95 15.85 0.69
C GLY A 184 -4.40 14.45 1.15
N ALA A 185 -3.56 13.74 1.88
CA ALA A 185 -3.87 12.38 2.33
C ALA A 185 -5.03 12.38 3.34
N THR A 186 -6.03 11.57 3.05
CA THR A 186 -7.26 11.47 3.86
C THR A 186 -7.23 10.37 4.90
N SER A 187 -6.30 9.45 4.76
CA SER A 187 -6.02 8.36 5.70
C SER A 187 -4.63 7.78 5.41
N HIS A 188 -4.19 6.84 6.24
CA HIS A 188 -2.95 6.11 5.98
C HIS A 188 -3.12 4.97 4.97
N HIS A 189 -4.31 4.44 4.77
CA HIS A 189 -4.57 3.45 3.74
C HIS A 189 -4.81 4.10 2.38
N TYR A 190 -4.05 3.69 1.41
CA TYR A 190 -4.19 4.02 0.00
C TYR A 190 -4.23 2.76 -0.86
N LEU A 191 -4.62 2.89 -2.10
CA LEU A 191 -4.50 1.84 -3.11
C LEU A 191 -3.31 2.16 -4.00
N ILE A 192 -2.49 1.15 -4.28
CA ILE A 192 -1.40 1.26 -5.25
C ILE A 192 -1.70 0.36 -6.46
N THR A 193 -1.43 0.88 -7.64
CA THR A 193 -1.48 0.14 -8.91
C THR A 193 -0.26 0.46 -9.77
N THR A 194 0.13 -0.49 -10.61
CA THR A 194 1.21 -0.28 -11.58
C THR A 194 0.76 0.63 -12.73
N GLY A 195 1.68 1.43 -13.23
CA GLY A 195 1.42 2.40 -14.31
C GLY A 195 0.98 3.78 -13.82
N HIS A 196 1.03 4.75 -14.72
CA HIS A 196 0.44 6.07 -14.54
C HIS A 196 -0.98 6.01 -15.04
N ASN A 197 -1.96 6.06 -14.14
CA ASN A 197 -3.38 5.80 -14.44
C ASN A 197 -4.29 6.99 -14.13
N LEU A 198 -3.75 8.17 -13.87
CA LEU A 198 -4.55 9.32 -13.45
C LEU A 198 -5.65 9.68 -14.44
N ASN A 199 -5.34 9.68 -15.74
CA ASN A 199 -6.31 9.97 -16.78
C ASN A 199 -7.45 8.93 -16.82
N ASP A 200 -7.11 7.65 -16.70
CA ASP A 200 -8.12 6.58 -16.72
C ASP A 200 -8.97 6.61 -15.43
N MET A 201 -8.38 6.95 -14.30
CA MET A 201 -9.11 7.19 -13.06
C MET A 201 -10.06 8.38 -13.18
N GLN A 202 -9.63 9.48 -13.83
CA GLN A 202 -10.50 10.64 -14.09
C GLN A 202 -11.71 10.25 -14.94
N MET A 203 -11.48 9.47 -16.00
CA MET A 203 -12.59 9.00 -16.85
C MET A 203 -13.53 8.07 -16.09
N ALA A 204 -12.99 7.13 -15.32
CA ALA A 204 -13.80 6.20 -14.55
C ALA A 204 -14.63 6.92 -13.47
N MET A 205 -14.02 7.83 -12.73
CA MET A 205 -14.69 8.55 -11.65
C MET A 205 -15.78 9.49 -12.17
N LYS A 206 -15.61 10.04 -13.37
CA LYS A 206 -16.62 10.90 -14.02
C LYS A 206 -17.96 10.18 -14.19
N VAL A 207 -17.95 8.88 -14.43
CA VAL A 207 -19.18 8.06 -14.55
C VAL A 207 -20.00 8.10 -13.26
N PHE A 208 -19.33 8.21 -12.14
CA PHE A 208 -19.95 8.25 -10.82
C PHE A 208 -20.19 9.68 -10.29
N GLY A 209 -19.88 10.70 -11.09
CA GLY A 209 -19.94 12.09 -10.62
C GLY A 209 -18.90 12.46 -9.56
N VAL A 210 -17.82 11.68 -9.46
CA VAL A 210 -16.73 11.85 -8.47
C VAL A 210 -15.60 12.62 -9.14
N GLY A 211 -15.15 13.71 -8.52
CA GLY A 211 -13.97 14.46 -8.97
C GLY A 211 -12.68 13.70 -8.67
N VAL A 212 -11.60 13.98 -9.40
CA VAL A 212 -10.26 13.49 -9.09
C VAL A 212 -9.36 14.67 -8.76
N GLU A 213 -8.79 14.65 -7.58
CA GLU A 213 -7.82 15.64 -7.10
C GLU A 213 -6.42 15.01 -7.16
N GLU A 214 -5.59 15.59 -8.00
CA GLU A 214 -4.18 15.24 -8.08
C GLU A 214 -3.41 15.88 -6.92
N MET A 215 -2.60 15.08 -6.23
CA MET A 215 -1.79 15.52 -5.10
C MET A 215 -0.34 15.75 -5.51
#